data_e918d5d1966fd71d061237af441a6c54
#
_entry.id   e918d5d1966fd71d061237af441a6c54
#
_cell.length_a   1.000
_cell.length_b   1.000
_cell.length_c   1.000
_cell.angle_alpha   90.00
_cell.angle_beta   90.00
_cell.angle_gamma   90.00
#
_symmetry.space_group_name_H-M   'P 1'
#
loop_
_entity.id
_entity.type
_entity.pdbx_description
1 polymer ?
#
loop_
_entity_poly.entity_id
_entity_poly.type
_entity_poly.pdbx_seq_one_letter_code
_entity_poly.pdbx_strand_id
1 'polypeptide(L)' 'MTTVLKDDAYKQLKKEIDSRGIKTKFVAQQIGISSSYFGQVLSGSRKLSTDVAVKASQVLGVPLSIFLKQS' A
#
# COMPACT_ATOMS: atom_id res chain seq x y z
N MET A 1 13.67 16.36 -9.62
CA MET A 1 12.34 15.82 -9.93
C MET A 1 11.71 15.28 -8.67
N THR A 2 10.50 15.69 -8.38
CA THR A 2 9.81 15.29 -7.17
C THR A 2 8.92 14.08 -7.45
N THR A 3 9.00 13.09 -6.58
CA THR A 3 8.16 11.89 -6.69
C THR A 3 7.23 11.85 -5.49
N VAL A 4 5.93 11.72 -5.75
CA VAL A 4 4.92 11.67 -4.70
C VAL A 4 4.02 10.47 -4.93
N LEU A 5 3.31 10.04 -3.89
CA LEU A 5 2.33 8.96 -4.02
C LEU A 5 1.18 9.42 -4.90
N LYS A 6 0.68 8.50 -5.72
CA LYS A 6 -0.54 8.75 -6.50
C LYS A 6 -1.71 8.94 -5.56
N ASP A 7 -2.67 9.76 -5.95
CA ASP A 7 -3.88 9.96 -5.15
C ASP A 7 -4.64 8.66 -4.94
N ASP A 8 -4.57 7.76 -5.92
CA ASP A 8 -5.23 6.47 -5.87
C ASP A 8 -4.26 5.31 -5.61
N ALA A 9 -3.10 5.59 -5.01
CA ALA A 9 -2.11 4.55 -4.70
C ALA A 9 -2.71 3.43 -3.85
N TYR A 10 -3.64 3.76 -2.96
CA TYR A 10 -4.30 2.75 -2.14
C TYR A 10 -5.10 1.75 -2.99
N LYS A 11 -5.66 2.18 -4.10
CA LYS A 11 -6.38 1.29 -5.01
C LYS A 11 -5.43 0.31 -5.68
N GLN A 12 -4.26 0.79 -6.09
CA GLN A 12 -3.24 -0.05 -6.68
C GLN A 12 -2.74 -1.08 -5.65
N LEU A 13 -2.53 -0.63 -4.41
CA LEU A 13 -2.10 -1.52 -3.34
C LEU A 13 -3.14 -2.62 -3.08
N LYS A 14 -4.41 -2.25 -3.00
CA LYS A 14 -5.48 -3.22 -2.80
C LYS A 14 -5.54 -4.22 -3.95
N LYS A 15 -5.39 -3.72 -5.18
CA LYS A 15 -5.42 -4.57 -6.37
C LYS A 15 -4.28 -5.59 -6.32
N GLU A 16 -3.08 -5.17 -5.91
CA GLU A 16 -1.94 -6.07 -5.82
C GLU A 16 -2.16 -7.16 -4.78
N ILE A 17 -2.74 -6.79 -3.64
CA ILE A 17 -3.03 -7.76 -2.58
C ILE A 17 -4.09 -8.76 -3.06
N ASP A 18 -5.16 -8.26 -3.66
CA ASP A 18 -6.27 -9.11 -4.14
C ASP A 18 -5.79 -10.05 -5.24
N SER A 19 -5.00 -9.55 -6.18
CA SER A 19 -4.54 -10.36 -7.32
C SER A 19 -3.60 -11.48 -6.89
N ARG A 20 -2.96 -11.33 -5.74
CA ARG A 20 -2.04 -12.34 -5.22
C ARG A 20 -2.71 -13.30 -4.24
N GLY A 21 -3.99 -13.06 -3.92
CA GLY A 21 -4.72 -13.89 -2.98
C GLY A 21 -4.17 -13.82 -1.55
N ILE A 22 -3.49 -12.75 -1.20
CA ILE A 22 -2.91 -12.56 0.12
C ILE A 22 -3.94 -11.90 1.03
N LYS A 23 -3.99 -12.33 2.28
CA LYS A 23 -4.91 -11.72 3.23
C LYS A 23 -4.36 -10.37 3.69
N THR A 24 -5.25 -9.38 3.75
CA THR A 24 -4.90 -8.03 4.22
C THR A 24 -4.27 -8.08 5.61
N LYS A 25 -4.81 -8.92 6.49
CA LYS A 25 -4.29 -9.07 7.85
C LYS A 25 -2.82 -9.49 7.85
N PHE A 26 -2.44 -10.38 6.94
CA PHE A 26 -1.06 -10.84 6.84
C PHE A 26 -0.13 -9.68 6.48
N VAL A 27 -0.54 -8.89 5.47
CA VAL A 27 0.28 -7.75 5.03
C VAL A 27 0.42 -6.73 6.16
N ALA A 28 -0.67 -6.45 6.86
CA ALA A 28 -0.65 -5.51 7.98
C ALA A 28 0.34 -5.96 9.06
N GLN A 29 0.35 -7.25 9.37
CA GLN A 29 1.29 -7.80 10.36
C GLN A 29 2.73 -7.62 9.91
N GLN A 30 3.01 -7.86 8.64
CA GLN A 30 4.36 -7.72 8.12
C GLN A 30 4.83 -6.27 8.12
N ILE A 31 3.90 -5.33 7.90
CA ILE A 31 4.21 -3.90 7.95
C ILE A 31 4.37 -3.42 9.40
N GLY A 32 3.67 -4.04 10.33
CA GLY A 32 3.70 -3.65 11.74
C GLY A 32 2.59 -2.69 12.14
N ILE A 33 1.45 -2.73 11.42
CA ILE A 33 0.28 -1.92 11.74
C ILE A 33 -0.92 -2.84 11.98
N SER A 34 -1.97 -2.29 12.59
CA SER A 34 -3.17 -3.07 12.83
C SER A 34 -3.91 -3.34 11.52
N SER A 35 -4.60 -4.48 11.46
CA SER A 35 -5.40 -4.81 10.27
C SER A 35 -6.55 -3.82 10.09
N SER A 36 -7.08 -3.29 11.18
CA SER A 36 -8.13 -2.28 11.12
C SER A 36 -7.64 -0.99 10.46
N TYR A 37 -6.47 -0.51 10.89
CA TYR A 37 -5.88 0.69 10.31
C TYR A 37 -5.56 0.46 8.82
N PHE A 38 -4.96 -0.68 8.51
CA PHE A 38 -4.61 -1.00 7.13
C PHE A 38 -5.85 -1.10 6.25
N GLY A 39 -6.94 -1.68 6.79
CA GLY A 39 -8.22 -1.71 6.08
C GLY A 39 -8.72 -0.34 5.72
N GLN A 40 -8.59 0.61 6.64
CA GLN A 40 -8.99 2.00 6.39
C GLN A 40 -8.11 2.65 5.32
N VAL A 41 -6.82 2.34 5.33
CA VAL A 41 -5.90 2.83 4.29
C VAL A 41 -6.31 2.29 2.92
N LEU A 42 -6.64 1.00 2.86
CA LEU A 42 -7.01 0.37 1.59
C LEU A 42 -8.37 0.84 1.07
N SER A 43 -9.25 1.30 1.96
CA SER A 43 -10.56 1.80 1.55
C SER A 43 -10.53 3.29 1.18
N GLY A 44 -9.42 3.97 1.46
CA GLY A 44 -9.28 5.38 1.21
C GLY A 44 -9.72 6.26 2.37
N SER A 45 -10.19 5.67 3.49
CA SER A 45 -10.61 6.42 4.66
C SER A 45 -9.43 7.07 5.38
N ARG A 46 -8.26 6.47 5.28
CA ARG A 46 -7.03 7.00 5.83
C ARG A 46 -6.00 7.16 4.73
N LYS A 47 -5.18 8.20 4.82
CA LYS A 47 -4.17 8.47 3.82
C LYS A 47 -3.08 7.39 3.86
N LEU A 48 -2.72 6.88 2.70
CA LEU A 48 -1.59 5.96 2.56
C LEU A 48 -0.30 6.77 2.71
N SER A 49 0.47 6.47 3.75
CA SER A 49 1.74 7.15 3.96
C SER A 49 2.83 6.54 3.10
N THR A 50 3.88 7.32 2.84
CA THR A 50 5.03 6.82 2.09
C THR A 50 5.68 5.63 2.80
N ASP A 51 5.76 5.69 4.13
CA ASP A 51 6.36 4.62 4.93
C ASP A 51 5.60 3.30 4.74
N VAL A 52 4.28 3.36 4.82
CA VAL A 52 3.45 2.17 4.61
C VAL A 52 3.59 1.66 3.17
N ALA A 53 3.64 2.57 2.21
CA ALA A 53 3.80 2.19 0.80
C ALA A 53 5.12 1.47 0.57
N VAL A 54 6.22 1.96 1.15
CA VAL A 54 7.54 1.34 1.02
C VAL A 54 7.51 -0.06 1.61
N LYS A 55 7.00 -0.20 2.82
CA LYS A 55 6.95 -1.49 3.49
C LYS A 55 6.05 -2.48 2.76
N ALA A 56 4.91 -2.00 2.27
CA ALA A 56 3.98 -2.86 1.52
C ALA A 56 4.62 -3.35 0.22
N SER A 57 5.36 -2.47 -0.48
CA SER A 57 6.03 -2.88 -1.70
C SER A 57 7.06 -3.98 -1.44
N GLN A 58 7.75 -3.90 -0.31
CA GLN A 58 8.72 -4.92 0.07
C GLN A 58 8.05 -6.25 0.40
N VAL A 59 6.95 -6.21 1.14
CA VAL A 59 6.20 -7.41 1.50
C VAL A 59 5.66 -8.10 0.25
N LEU A 60 5.14 -7.33 -0.70
CA LEU A 60 4.54 -7.87 -1.91
C LEU A 60 5.56 -8.19 -3.00
N GLY A 61 6.79 -7.72 -2.85
CA GLY A 61 7.81 -7.95 -3.88
C GLY A 61 7.56 -7.18 -5.16
N VAL A 62 6.90 -6.02 -5.06
CA VAL A 62 6.63 -5.17 -6.22
C VAL A 62 7.44 -3.89 -6.14
N PRO A 63 7.75 -3.24 -7.27
CA PRO A 63 8.49 -1.98 -7.23
C PRO A 63 7.64 -0.88 -6.61
N LEU A 64 8.29 -0.06 -5.78
CA LEU A 64 7.60 1.07 -5.15
C LEU A 64 7.04 2.04 -6.20
N SER A 65 7.69 2.10 -7.36
CA SER A 65 7.30 3.02 -8.43
C SER A 65 5.85 2.88 -8.88
N ILE A 66 5.24 1.71 -8.67
CA ILE A 66 3.84 1.52 -9.08
C ILE A 66 2.88 2.39 -8.26
N PHE A 67 3.32 2.83 -7.09
CA PHE A 67 2.51 3.69 -6.21
C PHE A 67 2.82 5.16 -6.37
N LEU A 68 3.82 5.50 -7.17
CA LEU A 68 4.35 6.85 -7.24
C LEU A 68 3.91 7.57 -8.50
N LYS A 69 3.60 8.85 -8.32
CA LYS A 69 3.35 9.76 -9.42
C LYS A 69 4.63 10.55 -9.66
N GLN A 70 5.12 10.52 -10.90
CA GLN A 70 6.30 11.27 -11.26
C GLN A 70 5.88 12.59 -11.88
N SER A 71 6.53 13.64 -11.45
CA SER A 71 6.29 14.98 -11.99
C SER A 71 7.45 15.42 -12.88
#